data_88db3d1efe9ae63d8e708e440a6d20a8
#
_entry.id   88db3d1efe9ae63d8e708e440a6d20a8
#
_cell.length_a   1.000
_cell.length_b   1.000
_cell.length_c   1.000
_cell.angle_alpha   90.00
_cell.angle_beta   90.00
_cell.angle_gamma   90.00
#
_symmetry.space_group_name_H-M   'P 1'
#
loop_
_entity.id
_entity.type
_entity.pdbx_description
1 polymer ?
#
loop_
_entity_poly.entity_id
_entity_poly.type
_entity_poly.pdbx_seq_one_letter_code
_entity_poly.pdbx_strand_id
1 'polypeptide(L)'
;MLAPMCLAERKRAWRYATVTTIASVAGGVAGYLIGYFLIELIEPWLQTTHYWEGYTKARDWFETWGVLAVFVAGFSPIPYKIFTIAAGAAMLTFPGFVIASFLGRGGRFFLVAGFIVAGGERMATMLPKYVERIGWGVVSVAAVAVGILMLKE
;
A
#
# COMPACT_ATOMS: atom_id res chain seq x y z
N MET A 1 0.81 -0.31 -16.66
CA MET A 1 1.93 -0.50 -17.61
C MET A 1 2.63 -1.87 -17.48
N LEU A 2 2.55 -2.61 -16.35
CA LEU A 2 3.18 -3.92 -16.19
C LEU A 2 2.58 -4.99 -17.14
N ALA A 3 1.25 -5.02 -17.28
CA ALA A 3 0.55 -6.04 -18.07
C ALA A 3 1.00 -6.12 -19.54
N PRO A 4 1.07 -5.01 -20.32
CA PRO A 4 1.54 -5.06 -21.69
C PRO A 4 3.00 -5.51 -21.83
N MET A 5 3.87 -5.15 -20.88
CA MET A 5 5.27 -5.58 -20.87
C MET A 5 5.40 -7.09 -20.62
N CYS A 6 4.62 -7.62 -19.69
CA CYS A 6 4.57 -9.07 -19.43
C CYS A 6 3.98 -9.88 -20.59
N LEU A 7 3.06 -9.29 -21.37
CA LEU A 7 2.50 -9.92 -22.57
C LEU A 7 3.50 -9.98 -23.71
N ALA A 8 4.29 -8.90 -23.89
CA ALA A 8 5.31 -8.83 -24.94
C ALA A 8 6.43 -9.88 -24.73
N GLU A 9 6.84 -10.08 -23.47
CA GLU A 9 7.91 -11.05 -23.15
C GLU A 9 7.56 -11.87 -21.89
N ARG A 10 6.75 -12.91 -22.06
CA ARG A 10 6.33 -13.79 -20.95
C ARG A 10 7.49 -14.40 -20.15
N LYS A 11 8.60 -14.74 -20.81
CA LYS A 11 9.79 -15.30 -20.15
C LYS A 11 10.44 -14.32 -19.17
N ARG A 12 10.22 -13.01 -19.33
CA ARG A 12 10.78 -11.96 -18.48
C ARG A 12 9.74 -11.35 -17.53
N ALA A 13 8.51 -11.86 -17.48
CA ALA A 13 7.43 -11.32 -16.66
C ALA A 13 7.82 -11.21 -15.17
N TRP A 14 8.50 -12.20 -14.62
CA TRP A 14 9.01 -12.21 -13.25
C TRP A 14 10.04 -11.10 -12.99
N ARG A 15 10.94 -10.84 -13.95
CA ARG A 15 11.91 -9.75 -13.85
C ARG A 15 11.22 -8.39 -13.86
N TYR A 16 10.21 -8.21 -14.71
CA TYR A 16 9.41 -6.98 -14.73
C TYR A 16 8.63 -6.78 -13.42
N ALA A 17 8.04 -7.84 -12.85
CA ALA A 17 7.37 -7.78 -11.56
C ALA A 17 8.34 -7.37 -10.44
N THR A 18 9.56 -7.92 -10.41
CA THR A 18 10.59 -7.59 -9.42
C THR A 18 11.02 -6.13 -9.55
N VAL A 19 11.38 -5.68 -10.75
CA VAL A 19 11.82 -4.29 -11.00
C VAL A 19 10.71 -3.30 -10.64
N THR A 20 9.46 -3.60 -11.04
CA THR A 20 8.32 -2.74 -10.72
C THR A 20 8.04 -2.70 -9.22
N THR A 21 8.21 -3.82 -8.52
CA THR A 21 8.07 -3.88 -7.05
C THR A 21 9.11 -2.99 -6.39
N ILE A 22 10.39 -3.16 -6.73
CA ILE A 22 11.50 -2.37 -6.17
C ILE A 22 11.29 -0.87 -6.44
N ALA A 23 11.01 -0.49 -7.68
CA ALA A 23 10.76 0.89 -8.05
C ALA A 23 9.54 1.48 -7.31
N SER A 24 8.48 0.66 -7.12
CA SER A 24 7.27 1.08 -6.41
C SER A 24 7.53 1.26 -4.91
N VAL A 25 8.31 0.36 -4.28
CA VAL A 25 8.70 0.49 -2.88
C VAL A 25 9.62 1.69 -2.68
N ALA A 26 10.58 1.92 -3.58
CA ALA A 26 11.44 3.11 -3.53
C ALA A 26 10.62 4.41 -3.62
N GLY A 27 9.61 4.47 -4.50
CA GLY A 27 8.66 5.58 -4.55
C GLY A 27 7.82 5.72 -3.28
N GLY A 28 7.47 4.59 -2.64
CA GLY A 28 6.79 4.56 -1.34
C GLY A 28 7.68 5.11 -0.22
N VAL A 29 8.95 4.75 -0.20
CA VAL A 29 9.94 5.27 0.76
C VAL A 29 10.11 6.78 0.60
N ALA A 30 10.17 7.29 -0.63
CA ALA A 30 10.21 8.73 -0.87
C ALA A 30 8.95 9.43 -0.32
N GLY A 31 7.75 8.85 -0.52
CA GLY A 31 6.51 9.36 0.06
C GLY A 31 6.51 9.33 1.59
N TYR A 32 7.03 8.26 2.19
CA TYR A 32 7.19 8.14 3.63
C TYR A 32 8.11 9.23 4.20
N LEU A 33 9.27 9.45 3.56
CA LEU A 33 10.20 10.50 3.99
C LEU A 33 9.59 11.89 3.88
N ILE A 34 8.85 12.17 2.81
CA ILE A 34 8.10 13.43 2.66
C ILE A 34 7.14 13.62 3.83
N GLY A 35 6.34 12.59 4.18
CA GLY A 35 5.41 12.65 5.30
C GLY A 35 6.12 12.86 6.63
N TYR A 36 7.22 12.13 6.85
CA TYR A 36 8.02 12.20 8.07
C TYR A 36 8.62 13.61 8.30
N PHE A 37 9.29 14.17 7.28
CA PHE A 37 9.88 15.50 7.40
C PHE A 37 8.82 16.60 7.42
N LEU A 38 7.71 16.42 6.71
CA LEU A 38 6.63 17.41 6.72
C LEU A 38 5.99 17.52 8.11
N ILE A 39 5.72 16.39 8.77
CA ILE A 39 5.11 16.41 10.11
C ILE A 39 6.08 17.01 11.14
N GLU A 40 7.37 16.67 11.07
CA GLU A 40 8.39 17.22 11.95
C GLU A 40 8.45 18.76 11.88
N LEU A 41 8.26 19.31 10.67
CA LEU A 41 8.23 20.75 10.43
C LEU A 41 6.96 21.42 10.98
N ILE A 42 5.80 20.78 10.86
CA ILE A 42 4.50 21.37 11.22
C ILE A 42 4.03 20.97 12.63
N GLU A 43 4.63 19.98 13.27
CA GLU A 43 4.23 19.47 14.59
C GLU A 43 4.20 20.58 15.66
N PRO A 44 5.21 21.48 15.78
CA PRO A 44 5.18 22.55 16.77
C PRO A 44 3.98 23.50 16.61
N TRP A 45 3.59 23.77 15.36
CA TRP A 45 2.41 24.54 15.05
C TRP A 45 1.12 23.76 15.33
N LEU A 46 1.10 22.47 14.98
CA LEU A 46 -0.05 21.59 15.17
C LEU A 46 -0.42 21.43 16.64
N GLN A 47 0.58 21.36 17.52
CA GLN A 47 0.39 21.29 18.98
C GLN A 47 -0.35 22.51 19.56
N THR A 48 -0.27 23.66 18.91
CA THR A 48 -0.98 24.89 19.33
C THR A 48 -2.40 24.99 18.76
N THR A 49 -2.82 24.05 17.92
CA THR A 49 -4.10 24.08 17.22
C THR A 49 -5.08 23.04 17.76
N HIS A 50 -6.36 23.26 17.46
CA HIS A 50 -7.44 22.32 17.75
C HIS A 50 -7.28 20.94 17.05
N TYR A 51 -6.43 20.84 16.04
CA TYR A 51 -6.23 19.60 15.27
C TYR A 51 -5.29 18.60 15.94
N TRP A 52 -4.63 18.98 17.05
CA TRP A 52 -3.67 18.12 17.77
C TRP A 52 -4.28 16.79 18.22
N GLU A 53 -5.48 16.83 18.83
CA GLU A 53 -6.16 15.60 19.28
C GLU A 53 -6.51 14.64 18.11
N GLY A 54 -6.92 15.19 16.97
CA GLY A 54 -7.19 14.39 15.79
C GLY A 54 -5.93 13.73 15.23
N TYR A 55 -4.83 14.45 15.23
CA TYR A 55 -3.54 13.94 14.81
C TYR A 55 -3.02 12.83 15.73
N THR A 56 -3.06 13.02 17.05
CA THR A 56 -2.61 12.01 18.02
C THR A 56 -3.42 10.72 17.91
N LYS A 57 -4.74 10.81 17.81
CA LYS A 57 -5.61 9.64 17.59
C LYS A 57 -5.28 8.91 16.28
N ALA A 58 -5.05 9.65 15.20
CA ALA A 58 -4.66 9.07 13.92
C ALA A 58 -3.29 8.38 14.01
N ARG A 59 -2.34 8.99 14.72
CA ARG A 59 -1.00 8.43 14.97
C ARG A 59 -1.09 7.14 15.77
N ASP A 60 -1.83 7.11 16.90
CA ASP A 60 -2.02 5.92 17.72
C ASP A 60 -2.67 4.78 16.93
N TRP A 61 -3.66 5.12 16.10
CA TRP A 61 -4.27 4.16 15.20
C TRP A 61 -3.27 3.62 14.17
N PHE A 62 -2.44 4.47 13.58
CA PHE A 62 -1.39 4.06 12.65
C PHE A 62 -0.29 3.25 13.35
N GLU A 63 0.04 3.53 14.59
CA GLU A 63 1.02 2.76 15.37
C GLU A 63 0.53 1.32 15.58
N THR A 64 -0.76 1.14 15.83
CA THR A 64 -1.36 -0.17 16.04
C THR A 64 -1.63 -0.90 14.73
N TRP A 65 -2.21 -0.23 13.74
CA TRP A 65 -2.75 -0.84 12.52
C TRP A 65 -2.06 -0.40 11.23
N GLY A 66 -1.13 0.54 11.29
CA GLY A 66 -0.56 1.18 10.10
C GLY A 66 0.18 0.22 9.19
N VAL A 67 0.86 -0.79 9.74
CA VAL A 67 1.53 -1.84 8.94
C VAL A 67 0.50 -2.59 8.10
N LEU A 68 -0.65 -2.94 8.68
CA LEU A 68 -1.75 -3.59 7.98
C LEU A 68 -2.41 -2.64 6.96
N ALA A 69 -2.60 -1.38 7.33
CA ALA A 69 -3.16 -0.36 6.44
C ALA A 69 -2.29 -0.14 5.19
N VAL A 70 -0.97 -0.05 5.36
CA VAL A 70 -0.01 0.07 4.25
C VAL A 70 -0.02 -1.18 3.37
N PHE A 71 -0.08 -2.38 3.96
CA PHE A 71 -0.17 -3.64 3.23
C PHE A 71 -1.44 -3.69 2.38
N VAL A 72 -2.61 -3.42 2.98
CA VAL A 72 -3.92 -3.41 2.30
C VAL A 72 -3.96 -2.34 1.20
N ALA A 73 -3.46 -1.13 1.47
CA ALA A 73 -3.38 -0.06 0.48
C ALA A 73 -2.47 -0.42 -0.69
N GLY A 74 -1.36 -1.14 -0.42
CA GLY A 74 -0.44 -1.64 -1.45
C GLY A 74 -1.09 -2.64 -2.39
N PHE A 75 -2.02 -3.45 -1.89
CA PHE A 75 -2.74 -4.45 -2.68
C PHE A 75 -3.99 -3.88 -3.38
N SER A 76 -4.61 -2.86 -2.79
CA SER A 76 -5.85 -2.22 -3.25
C SER A 76 -5.64 -1.28 -4.44
N PRO A 77 -6.71 -0.94 -5.20
CA PRO A 77 -6.70 0.12 -6.20
C PRO A 77 -6.65 1.53 -5.59
N ILE A 78 -6.64 1.67 -4.28
CA ILE A 78 -6.58 2.96 -3.57
C ILE A 78 -5.25 3.69 -3.87
N PRO A 79 -5.22 5.03 -3.92
CA PRO A 79 -4.00 5.79 -4.16
C PRO A 79 -2.96 5.56 -3.07
N TYR A 80 -2.04 4.62 -3.31
CA TYR A 80 -0.99 4.19 -2.38
C TYR A 80 -0.12 5.35 -1.85
N LYS A 81 0.08 6.39 -2.68
CA LYS A 81 0.88 7.57 -2.29
C LYS A 81 0.36 8.26 -1.03
N ILE A 82 -0.96 8.33 -0.86
CA ILE A 82 -1.56 8.96 0.33
C ILE A 82 -1.19 8.17 1.58
N PHE A 83 -1.24 6.84 1.51
CA PHE A 83 -0.89 5.97 2.64
C PHE A 83 0.60 6.01 2.99
N THR A 84 1.49 6.19 2.00
CA THR A 84 2.93 6.31 2.27
C THR A 84 3.25 7.62 2.99
N ILE A 85 2.64 8.73 2.58
CA ILE A 85 2.81 10.03 3.23
C ILE A 85 2.19 10.00 4.63
N ALA A 86 0.99 9.44 4.79
CA ALA A 86 0.31 9.31 6.07
C ALA A 86 1.12 8.42 7.05
N ALA A 87 1.70 7.32 6.57
CA ALA A 87 2.56 6.45 7.38
C ALA A 87 3.81 7.17 7.88
N GLY A 88 4.41 8.01 7.02
CA GLY A 88 5.54 8.87 7.41
C GLY A 88 5.13 9.92 8.44
N ALA A 89 4.02 10.62 8.21
CA ALA A 89 3.50 11.64 9.12
C ALA A 89 3.08 11.04 10.49
N ALA A 90 2.57 9.80 10.49
CA ALA A 90 2.25 9.08 11.72
C ALA A 90 3.47 8.45 12.40
N MET A 91 4.68 8.65 11.85
CA MET A 91 5.94 8.07 12.36
C MET A 91 5.91 6.54 12.50
N LEU A 92 5.22 5.85 11.58
CA LEU A 92 5.18 4.39 11.55
C LEU A 92 6.61 3.83 11.50
N THR A 93 6.87 2.71 12.18
CA THR A 93 8.19 2.08 12.17
C THR A 93 8.66 1.80 10.73
N PHE A 94 9.81 2.36 10.35
CA PHE A 94 10.33 2.27 8.99
C PHE A 94 10.48 0.83 8.47
N PRO A 95 11.04 -0.14 9.25
CA PRO A 95 11.10 -1.53 8.80
C PRO A 95 9.72 -2.15 8.57
N GLY A 96 8.75 -1.87 9.45
CA GLY A 96 7.36 -2.33 9.29
C GLY A 96 6.72 -1.79 8.02
N PHE A 97 6.91 -0.49 7.74
CA PHE A 97 6.46 0.16 6.51
C PHE A 97 7.07 -0.49 5.25
N VAL A 98 8.38 -0.72 5.23
CA VAL A 98 9.07 -1.31 4.06
C VAL A 98 8.59 -2.74 3.80
N ILE A 99 8.49 -3.57 4.84
CA ILE A 99 8.01 -4.96 4.72
C ILE A 99 6.56 -4.98 4.22
N ALA A 100 5.66 -4.20 4.81
CA ALA A 100 4.26 -4.12 4.40
C ALA A 100 4.12 -3.63 2.95
N SER A 101 4.90 -2.63 2.56
CA SER A 101 4.96 -2.11 1.20
C SER A 101 5.45 -3.15 0.20
N PHE A 102 6.52 -3.86 0.55
CA PHE A 102 7.08 -4.91 -0.30
C PHE A 102 6.12 -6.07 -0.50
N LEU A 103 5.49 -6.54 0.57
CA LEU A 103 4.52 -7.64 0.53
C LEU A 103 3.23 -7.23 -0.20
N GLY A 104 2.67 -6.06 0.08
CA GLY A 104 1.45 -5.57 -0.54
C GLY A 104 1.63 -5.30 -2.04
N ARG A 105 2.64 -4.51 -2.40
CA ARG A 105 2.93 -4.17 -3.81
C ARG A 105 3.51 -5.35 -4.57
N GLY A 106 4.45 -6.07 -3.95
CA GLY A 106 5.04 -7.28 -4.54
C GLY A 106 3.97 -8.33 -4.80
N GLY A 107 3.17 -8.67 -3.80
CA GLY A 107 2.07 -9.64 -3.94
C GLY A 107 1.16 -9.29 -5.13
N ARG A 108 0.76 -8.03 -5.26
CA ARG A 108 -0.05 -7.58 -6.40
C ARG A 108 0.66 -7.73 -7.75
N PHE A 109 1.92 -7.30 -7.87
CA PHE A 109 2.65 -7.36 -9.14
C PHE A 109 2.99 -8.80 -9.53
N PHE A 110 3.36 -9.63 -8.55
CA PHE A 110 3.63 -11.06 -8.80
C PHE A 110 2.36 -11.84 -9.16
N LEU A 111 1.22 -11.51 -8.56
CA LEU A 111 -0.07 -12.07 -8.97
C LEU A 111 -0.40 -11.70 -10.42
N VAL A 112 -0.27 -10.42 -10.78
CA VAL A 112 -0.51 -9.96 -12.16
C VAL A 112 0.42 -10.68 -13.14
N ALA A 113 1.72 -10.76 -12.85
CA ALA A 113 2.68 -11.47 -13.69
C ALA A 113 2.36 -12.96 -13.82
N GLY A 114 2.02 -13.62 -12.70
CA GLY A 114 1.64 -15.04 -12.67
C GLY A 114 0.41 -15.35 -13.52
N PHE A 115 -0.64 -14.54 -13.40
CA PHE A 115 -1.85 -14.70 -14.22
C PHE A 115 -1.58 -14.50 -15.72
N ILE A 116 -0.71 -13.55 -16.09
CA ILE A 116 -0.36 -13.33 -17.50
C ILE A 116 0.48 -14.50 -18.03
N VAL A 117 1.41 -15.03 -17.25
CA VAL A 117 2.22 -16.20 -17.64
C VAL A 117 1.34 -17.43 -17.83
N ALA A 118 0.35 -17.66 -16.95
CA ALA A 118 -0.54 -18.81 -16.99
C ALA A 118 -1.64 -18.71 -18.07
N GLY A 119 -2.25 -17.53 -18.25
CA GLY A 119 -3.48 -17.38 -19.05
C GLY A 119 -3.38 -16.54 -20.32
N GLY A 120 -2.23 -15.92 -20.60
CA GLY A 120 -2.00 -15.15 -21.83
C GLY A 120 -2.89 -13.92 -22.01
N GLU A 121 -3.18 -13.57 -23.28
CA GLU A 121 -3.93 -12.36 -23.65
C GLU A 121 -5.37 -12.33 -23.09
N ARG A 122 -6.04 -13.49 -23.02
CA ARG A 122 -7.39 -13.58 -22.44
C ARG A 122 -7.41 -13.17 -20.96
N MET A 123 -6.40 -13.58 -20.21
CA MET A 123 -6.27 -13.19 -18.81
C MET A 123 -5.90 -11.71 -18.64
N ALA A 124 -5.09 -11.15 -19.51
CA ALA A 124 -4.68 -9.75 -19.44
C ALA A 124 -5.86 -8.76 -19.56
N THR A 125 -6.88 -9.10 -20.34
CA THR A 125 -8.09 -8.29 -20.50
C THR A 125 -9.05 -8.41 -19.31
N MET A 126 -9.05 -9.55 -18.62
CA MET A 126 -9.89 -9.78 -17.43
C MET A 126 -9.21 -9.33 -16.11
N LEU A 127 -7.89 -9.30 -16.09
CA LEU A 127 -7.07 -8.99 -14.91
C LEU A 127 -7.45 -7.69 -14.16
N PRO A 128 -7.69 -6.55 -14.84
CA PRO A 128 -8.05 -5.31 -14.15
C PRO A 128 -9.29 -5.50 -13.26
N LYS A 129 -10.30 -6.19 -13.78
CA LYS A 129 -11.56 -6.46 -13.05
C LYS A 129 -11.38 -7.42 -11.88
N TYR A 130 -10.56 -8.46 -12.03
CA TYR A 130 -10.31 -9.44 -10.97
C TYR A 130 -9.41 -8.87 -9.86
N VAL A 131 -8.33 -8.18 -10.23
CA VAL A 131 -7.43 -7.54 -9.25
C VAL A 131 -8.16 -6.45 -8.47
N GLU A 132 -9.04 -5.70 -9.13
CA GLU A 132 -9.87 -4.69 -8.48
C GLU A 132 -10.87 -5.33 -7.49
N ARG A 133 -11.56 -6.42 -7.90
CA ARG A 133 -12.47 -7.17 -7.02
C ARG A 133 -11.76 -7.79 -5.83
N ILE A 134 -10.60 -8.40 -6.04
CA ILE A 134 -9.78 -8.98 -4.97
C ILE A 134 -9.29 -7.86 -4.04
N GLY A 135 -8.83 -6.73 -4.60
CA GLY A 135 -8.39 -5.57 -3.84
C GLY A 135 -9.51 -5.02 -2.94
N TRP A 136 -10.71 -4.84 -3.47
CA TRP A 136 -11.88 -4.43 -2.69
C TRP A 136 -12.31 -5.50 -1.68
N GLY A 137 -12.20 -6.79 -2.01
CA GLY A 137 -12.44 -7.89 -1.07
C GLY A 137 -11.50 -7.84 0.13
N VAL A 138 -10.21 -7.64 -0.10
CA VAL A 138 -9.19 -7.50 0.97
C VAL A 138 -9.47 -6.27 1.84
N VAL A 139 -9.84 -5.13 1.22
CA VAL A 139 -10.22 -3.90 1.97
C VAL A 139 -11.45 -4.14 2.83
N SER A 140 -12.49 -4.79 2.28
CA SER A 140 -13.72 -5.08 3.01
C SER A 140 -13.47 -6.02 4.20
N VAL A 141 -12.68 -7.08 4.01
CA VAL A 141 -12.32 -8.00 5.08
C VAL A 141 -11.49 -7.30 6.16
N ALA A 142 -10.53 -6.49 5.77
CA ALA A 142 -9.72 -5.70 6.70
C ALA A 142 -10.57 -4.70 7.48
N ALA A 143 -11.49 -3.98 6.81
CA ALA A 143 -12.39 -3.03 7.44
C ALA A 143 -13.34 -3.71 8.44
N VAL A 144 -13.89 -4.87 8.09
CA VAL A 144 -14.74 -5.67 8.99
C VAL A 144 -13.93 -6.19 10.18
N ALA A 145 -12.72 -6.71 9.97
CA ALA A 145 -11.85 -7.19 11.04
C ALA A 145 -11.51 -6.07 12.04
N VAL A 146 -11.13 -4.89 11.53
CA VAL A 146 -10.86 -3.70 12.37
C VAL A 146 -12.13 -3.25 13.10
N GLY A 147 -13.28 -3.24 12.43
CA GLY A 147 -14.56 -2.86 13.04
C GLY A 147 -14.98 -3.81 14.18
N ILE A 148 -14.79 -5.12 14.00
CA ILE A 148 -15.08 -6.13 15.05
C ILE A 148 -14.13 -5.96 16.24
N LEU A 149 -12.87 -5.65 15.99
CA LEU A 149 -11.90 -5.44 17.07
C LEU A 149 -12.17 -4.16 17.86
N MET A 150 -12.57 -3.07 17.17
CA MET A 150 -12.97 -1.81 17.82
C MET A 150 -14.28 -1.92 18.63
N LEU A 151 -15.16 -2.87 18.28
CA LEU A 151 -16.39 -3.13 19.05
C LEU A 151 -16.17 -4.02 20.27
N LYS A 152 -14.98 -4.63 20.38
CA LYS A 152 -14.59 -5.50 21.49
C LYS A 152 -13.81 -4.79 22.61
N GLU A 153 -13.34 -3.56 22.33
CA GLU A 153 -12.75 -2.66 23.32
C GLU A 153 -13.79 -1.68 23.89
#